data_e68f00d31ebdf92e4c8d62db07520dcd
#
_entry.id   e68f00d31ebdf92e4c8d62db07520dcd
#
_cell.length_a   1.000
_cell.length_b   1.000
_cell.length_c   1.000
_cell.angle_alpha   90.00
_cell.angle_beta   90.00
_cell.angle_gamma   90.00
#
_symmetry.space_group_name_H-M   'P 1'
#
loop_
_entity.id
_entity.type
_entity.pdbx_description
1 polymer ?
#
loop_
_entity_poly.entity_id
_entity_poly.type
_entity_poly.pdbx_seq_one_letter_code
_entity_poly.pdbx_strand_id
1 'polypeptide(L)'
;MSLSVLPMPTCETESWLLNRHYAKRLCPISYAFGAYRGAELIGVVTYGTPASAPLRGGVCGPEWADKVLELNRLCCENSKNVASKLVGRSLRLLPKPSVIVSYADTAQGHVGYIYQATNFIYTGLSAKRTDWKIKGREHLHGATVADESRGQKNRAEWMRAKYGDDFYLENRSRKHRYVFACGSRKQQSEIMSALRYPVESYPKGESRRSYVIGEVKTQMILL
;
A
#
# COMPACT_ATOMS: atom_id res chain seq x y z
N MET A 1 4.30 15.39 24.86
CA MET A 1 4.76 13.99 24.94
C MET A 1 5.43 13.60 23.64
N SER A 2 6.55 12.90 23.69
CA SER A 2 7.29 12.45 22.49
C SER A 2 6.58 11.26 21.84
N LEU A 3 6.54 11.25 20.51
CA LEU A 3 6.06 10.11 19.73
C LEU A 3 7.15 9.04 19.66
N SER A 4 6.86 7.82 20.08
CA SER A 4 7.72 6.64 19.86
C SER A 4 7.16 5.76 18.75
N VAL A 5 8.05 5.04 18.05
CA VAL A 5 7.68 4.03 17.04
C VAL A 5 8.43 2.76 17.37
N LEU A 6 7.70 1.68 17.60
CA LEU A 6 8.23 0.40 18.04
C LEU A 6 7.68 -0.75 17.18
N PRO A 7 8.45 -1.85 17.00
CA PRO A 7 7.89 -3.09 16.47
C PRO A 7 6.73 -3.55 17.35
N MET A 8 5.72 -4.16 16.73
CA MET A 8 4.55 -4.69 17.42
C MET A 8 4.17 -6.06 16.88
N PRO A 9 3.51 -6.91 17.67
CA PRO A 9 2.93 -8.17 17.20
C PRO A 9 1.90 -7.93 16.09
N THR A 10 1.90 -8.79 15.06
CA THR A 10 0.97 -8.62 13.92
C THR A 10 -0.49 -8.74 14.33
N CYS A 11 -0.83 -9.58 15.31
CA CYS A 11 -2.19 -9.73 15.84
C CYS A 11 -2.75 -8.43 16.43
N GLU A 12 -1.92 -7.58 17.00
CA GLU A 12 -2.36 -6.28 17.55
C GLU A 12 -2.74 -5.27 16.47
N THR A 13 -2.38 -5.52 15.20
CA THR A 13 -2.79 -4.66 14.08
C THR A 13 -4.23 -4.90 13.63
N GLU A 14 -4.82 -6.06 13.94
CA GLU A 14 -6.10 -6.51 13.36
C GLU A 14 -7.24 -5.53 13.61
N SER A 15 -7.41 -5.06 14.84
CA SER A 15 -8.47 -4.10 15.18
C SER A 15 -8.35 -2.79 14.40
N TRP A 16 -7.13 -2.33 14.13
CA TRP A 16 -6.85 -1.15 13.34
C TRP A 16 -7.18 -1.39 11.85
N LEU A 17 -6.78 -2.54 11.31
CA LEU A 17 -6.95 -2.85 9.90
C LEU A 17 -8.39 -3.17 9.54
N LEU A 18 -9.13 -3.86 10.42
CA LEU A 18 -10.51 -4.25 10.15
C LEU A 18 -11.52 -3.14 10.47
N ASN A 19 -11.28 -2.35 11.52
CA ASN A 19 -12.27 -1.38 11.99
C ASN A 19 -11.97 0.06 11.54
N ARG A 20 -10.70 0.43 11.39
CA ARG A 20 -10.29 1.82 11.16
C ARG A 20 -9.72 2.07 9.76
N HIS A 21 -9.10 1.06 9.12
CA HIS A 21 -8.57 1.20 7.77
C HIS A 21 -9.72 1.08 6.74
N TYR A 22 -9.73 1.94 5.72
CA TYR A 22 -10.78 1.96 4.69
C TYR A 22 -10.97 0.63 3.94
N ALA A 23 -9.92 -0.15 3.75
CA ALA A 23 -10.00 -1.43 3.07
C ALA A 23 -10.67 -2.53 3.92
N LYS A 24 -10.79 -2.34 5.25
CA LYS A 24 -11.45 -3.26 6.21
C LYS A 24 -11.12 -4.74 5.97
N ARG A 25 -9.85 -5.03 5.69
CA ARG A 25 -9.37 -6.40 5.42
C ARG A 25 -7.92 -6.57 5.83
N LEU A 26 -7.59 -7.78 6.24
CA LEU A 26 -6.21 -8.18 6.50
C LEU A 26 -5.40 -8.29 5.20
N CYS A 27 -4.10 -8.26 5.34
CA CYS A 27 -3.11 -8.43 4.28
C CYS A 27 -1.95 -9.28 4.81
N PRO A 28 -1.11 -9.85 3.96
CA PRO A 28 0.13 -10.47 4.39
C PRO A 28 1.02 -9.46 5.12
N ILE A 29 1.40 -9.75 6.36
CA ILE A 29 2.23 -8.89 7.19
C ILE A 29 3.49 -9.64 7.57
N SER A 30 4.65 -9.08 7.20
CA SER A 30 5.97 -9.56 7.63
C SER A 30 6.53 -8.71 8.77
N TYR A 31 6.22 -7.41 8.78
CA TYR A 31 6.66 -6.46 9.80
C TYR A 31 5.52 -5.50 10.13
N ALA A 32 5.32 -5.23 11.41
CA ALA A 32 4.35 -4.27 11.93
C ALA A 32 5.01 -3.33 12.93
N PHE A 33 4.62 -2.06 12.88
CA PHE A 33 5.10 -1.04 13.81
C PHE A 33 3.95 -0.19 14.30
N GLY A 34 3.96 0.09 15.61
CA GLY A 34 3.03 0.98 16.27
C GLY A 34 3.64 2.36 16.54
N ALA A 35 2.86 3.40 16.39
CA ALA A 35 3.16 4.73 16.90
C ALA A 35 2.48 4.93 18.24
N TYR A 36 3.23 5.36 19.24
CA TYR A 36 2.75 5.51 20.63
C TYR A 36 2.94 6.94 21.12
N ARG A 37 1.93 7.42 21.84
CA ARG A 37 1.97 8.64 22.65
C ARG A 37 1.92 8.23 24.14
N GLY A 38 3.09 8.15 24.79
CA GLY A 38 3.19 7.43 26.06
C GLY A 38 2.88 5.95 25.89
N ALA A 39 1.89 5.41 26.57
CA ALA A 39 1.41 4.03 26.43
C ALA A 39 0.29 3.86 25.38
N GLU A 40 -0.27 4.96 24.86
CA GLU A 40 -1.38 4.93 23.93
C GLU A 40 -0.90 4.63 22.51
N LEU A 41 -1.46 3.58 21.87
CA LEU A 41 -1.26 3.27 20.46
C LEU A 41 -2.12 4.22 19.60
N ILE A 42 -1.47 5.07 18.81
CA ILE A 42 -2.12 6.09 17.97
C ILE A 42 -1.94 5.86 16.47
N GLY A 43 -1.31 4.78 16.07
CA GLY A 43 -1.18 4.43 14.66
C GLY A 43 -0.42 3.15 14.42
N VAL A 44 -0.71 2.51 13.30
CA VAL A 44 -0.04 1.29 12.85
C VAL A 44 0.40 1.41 11.40
N VAL A 45 1.55 0.85 11.08
CA VAL A 45 2.04 0.65 9.71
C VAL A 45 2.48 -0.79 9.54
N THR A 46 2.14 -1.39 8.40
CA THR A 46 2.50 -2.78 8.11
C THR A 46 3.22 -2.90 6.78
N TYR A 47 4.17 -3.82 6.75
CA TYR A 47 4.94 -4.20 5.58
C TYR A 47 4.80 -5.69 5.36
N GLY A 48 4.66 -6.11 4.11
CA GLY A 48 4.57 -7.52 3.77
C GLY A 48 5.05 -7.79 2.35
N THR A 49 5.14 -9.06 2.00
CA THR A 49 5.47 -9.47 0.64
C THR A 49 4.36 -9.03 -0.31
N PRO A 50 4.67 -8.31 -1.41
CA PRO A 50 3.67 -7.96 -2.40
C PRO A 50 2.95 -9.20 -2.93
N ALA A 51 1.62 -9.13 -3.05
CA ALA A 51 0.79 -10.24 -3.54
C ALA A 51 1.11 -10.64 -5.00
N SER A 52 1.69 -9.73 -5.78
CA SER A 52 2.05 -9.94 -7.18
C SER A 52 3.51 -10.37 -7.32
N ALA A 53 3.76 -11.64 -7.67
CA ALA A 53 5.11 -12.11 -7.98
C ALA A 53 5.79 -11.32 -9.12
N PRO A 54 5.10 -10.95 -10.23
CA PRO A 54 5.65 -10.07 -11.25
C PRO A 54 6.06 -8.69 -10.72
N LEU A 55 5.38 -8.16 -9.70
CA LEU A 55 5.76 -6.88 -9.09
C LEU A 55 7.12 -7.01 -8.40
N ARG A 56 7.38 -8.09 -7.66
CA ARG A 56 8.63 -8.28 -6.93
C ARG A 56 9.84 -8.21 -7.87
N GLY A 57 9.83 -9.00 -8.94
CA GLY A 57 10.90 -8.97 -9.94
C GLY A 57 10.85 -7.72 -10.85
N GLY A 58 9.69 -7.06 -10.95
CA GLY A 58 9.49 -5.90 -11.82
C GLY A 58 10.02 -4.59 -11.26
N VAL A 59 10.22 -4.45 -9.94
CA VAL A 59 10.67 -3.18 -9.33
C VAL A 59 12.14 -2.92 -9.61
N CYS A 60 13.01 -3.85 -9.24
CA CYS A 60 14.47 -3.69 -9.34
C CYS A 60 15.17 -4.92 -9.96
N GLY A 61 14.43 -5.86 -10.56
CA GLY A 61 14.99 -7.08 -11.11
C GLY A 61 14.81 -8.32 -10.21
N PRO A 62 15.01 -9.52 -10.77
CA PRO A 62 14.83 -10.78 -10.04
C PRO A 62 15.81 -10.90 -8.86
N GLU A 63 17.00 -10.35 -8.96
CA GLU A 63 18.04 -10.34 -7.92
C GLU A 63 17.61 -9.58 -6.65
N TRP A 64 16.65 -8.66 -6.77
CA TRP A 64 16.07 -7.90 -5.66
C TRP A 64 14.70 -8.42 -5.21
N ALA A 65 14.14 -9.41 -5.90
CA ALA A 65 12.75 -9.85 -5.70
C ALA A 65 12.43 -10.25 -4.24
N ASP A 66 13.39 -10.89 -3.56
CA ASP A 66 13.24 -11.33 -2.16
C ASP A 66 13.45 -10.20 -1.15
N LYS A 67 13.94 -9.06 -1.60
CA LYS A 67 14.12 -7.85 -0.79
C LYS A 67 12.99 -6.84 -0.96
N VAL A 68 12.03 -7.12 -1.84
CA VAL A 68 10.88 -6.22 -2.08
C VAL A 68 9.81 -6.45 -1.02
N LEU A 69 9.47 -5.39 -0.31
CA LEU A 69 8.35 -5.32 0.63
C LEU A 69 7.35 -4.26 0.15
N GLU A 70 6.09 -4.50 0.39
CA GLU A 70 5.04 -3.50 0.20
C GLU A 70 4.66 -2.89 1.54
N LEU A 71 4.74 -1.55 1.66
CA LEU A 71 4.04 -0.83 2.70
C LEU A 71 2.55 -0.92 2.35
N ASN A 72 1.87 -1.91 2.91
CA ASN A 72 0.55 -2.32 2.46
C ASN A 72 -0.60 -1.73 3.29
N ARG A 73 -0.34 -1.30 4.53
CA ARG A 73 -1.31 -0.59 5.37
C ARG A 73 -0.63 0.49 6.20
N LEU A 74 -1.31 1.61 6.27
CA LEU A 74 -0.99 2.70 7.18
C LEU A 74 -2.31 3.26 7.73
N CYS A 75 -2.47 3.26 9.02
CA CYS A 75 -3.65 3.76 9.70
C CYS A 75 -3.22 4.44 10.99
N CYS A 76 -3.51 5.71 11.14
CA CYS A 76 -3.10 6.46 12.32
C CYS A 76 -4.11 7.56 12.66
N GLU A 77 -4.04 8.03 13.91
CA GLU A 77 -4.77 9.20 14.36
C GLU A 77 -4.46 10.41 13.45
N ASN A 78 -5.48 11.22 13.18
CA ASN A 78 -5.35 12.43 12.37
C ASN A 78 -4.67 13.55 13.16
N SER A 79 -3.39 13.40 13.43
CA SER A 79 -2.56 14.38 14.11
C SER A 79 -1.34 14.77 13.29
N LYS A 80 -0.88 16.01 13.46
CA LYS A 80 0.25 16.57 12.72
C LYS A 80 1.48 15.66 12.77
N ASN A 81 1.98 15.26 11.62
CA ASN A 81 3.22 14.49 11.43
C ASN A 81 3.22 13.05 12.02
N VAL A 82 2.12 12.52 12.55
CA VAL A 82 2.10 11.15 13.08
C VAL A 82 2.40 10.15 11.98
N ALA A 83 1.69 10.22 10.87
CA ALA A 83 1.86 9.28 9.74
C ALA A 83 3.28 9.31 9.15
N SER A 84 3.82 10.51 8.86
CA SER A 84 5.17 10.63 8.30
C SER A 84 6.27 10.21 9.28
N LYS A 85 6.11 10.51 10.59
CA LYS A 85 7.03 10.02 11.62
C LYS A 85 6.95 8.51 11.79
N LEU A 86 5.74 7.92 11.75
CA LEU A 86 5.56 6.48 11.83
C LEU A 86 6.25 5.79 10.65
N VAL A 87 5.98 6.22 9.41
CA VAL A 87 6.64 5.67 8.23
C VAL A 87 8.15 5.89 8.28
N GLY A 88 8.62 7.13 8.48
CA GLY A 88 10.05 7.43 8.44
C GLY A 88 10.87 6.70 9.52
N ARG A 89 10.29 6.45 10.70
CA ARG A 89 10.97 5.68 11.76
C ARG A 89 10.91 4.18 11.52
N SER A 90 9.77 3.64 11.07
CA SER A 90 9.64 2.21 10.76
C SER A 90 10.58 1.78 9.62
N LEU A 91 10.80 2.62 8.59
CA LEU A 91 11.77 2.35 7.54
C LEU A 91 13.21 2.14 8.06
N ARG A 92 13.57 2.79 9.16
CA ARG A 92 14.90 2.61 9.79
C ARG A 92 15.03 1.28 10.54
N LEU A 93 13.89 0.71 10.97
CA LEU A 93 13.81 -0.53 11.73
C LEU A 93 13.67 -1.78 10.86
N LEU A 94 13.36 -1.60 9.56
CA LEU A 94 13.27 -2.70 8.60
C LEU A 94 14.64 -3.34 8.33
N PRO A 95 14.68 -4.63 7.95
CA PRO A 95 15.89 -5.30 7.48
C PRO A 95 16.52 -4.56 6.30
N LYS A 96 17.85 -4.61 6.22
CA LYS A 96 18.63 -3.94 5.16
C LYS A 96 19.53 -4.94 4.44
N PRO A 97 19.64 -4.88 3.11
CA PRO A 97 18.90 -3.98 2.21
C PRO A 97 17.45 -4.43 2.00
N SER A 98 16.55 -3.45 1.76
CA SER A 98 15.17 -3.71 1.35
C SER A 98 14.70 -2.67 0.34
N VAL A 99 13.83 -3.07 -0.56
CA VAL A 99 13.14 -2.21 -1.53
C VAL A 99 11.68 -2.10 -1.09
N ILE A 100 11.24 -0.91 -0.72
CA ILE A 100 9.87 -0.70 -0.25
C ILE A 100 9.05 -0.10 -1.38
N VAL A 101 7.99 -0.78 -1.78
CA VAL A 101 6.99 -0.23 -2.71
C VAL A 101 5.73 0.15 -1.95
N SER A 102 5.09 1.23 -2.34
CA SER A 102 3.80 1.61 -1.80
C SER A 102 2.93 2.31 -2.83
N TYR A 103 1.64 2.36 -2.57
CA TYR A 103 0.64 2.86 -3.50
C TYR A 103 -0.30 3.85 -2.84
N ALA A 104 -0.58 4.96 -3.54
CA ALA A 104 -1.65 5.88 -3.19
C ALA A 104 -2.76 5.77 -4.25
N ASP A 105 -3.99 5.51 -3.80
CA ASP A 105 -5.13 5.21 -4.69
C ASP A 105 -5.77 6.50 -5.20
N THR A 106 -5.82 6.68 -6.52
CA THR A 106 -6.43 7.86 -7.13
C THR A 106 -7.94 7.94 -6.92
N ALA A 107 -8.64 6.79 -6.77
CA ALA A 107 -10.07 6.78 -6.46
C ALA A 107 -10.39 7.39 -5.09
N GLN A 108 -9.38 7.47 -4.24
CA GLN A 108 -9.49 8.06 -2.92
C GLN A 108 -8.92 9.50 -2.87
N GLY A 109 -8.62 10.07 -4.02
CA GLY A 109 -8.00 11.40 -4.10
C GLY A 109 -6.56 11.47 -3.61
N HIS A 110 -5.91 10.31 -3.45
CA HIS A 110 -4.57 10.25 -2.85
C HIS A 110 -3.47 10.49 -3.87
N VAL A 111 -2.62 11.44 -3.57
CA VAL A 111 -1.37 11.69 -4.31
C VAL A 111 -0.13 11.22 -3.55
N GLY A 112 -0.28 10.63 -2.35
CA GLY A 112 0.84 10.05 -1.59
C GLY A 112 1.72 11.06 -0.85
N TYR A 113 1.17 12.12 -0.29
CA TYR A 113 1.93 13.13 0.48
C TYR A 113 2.81 12.55 1.58
N ILE A 114 2.37 11.46 2.25
CA ILE A 114 3.17 10.80 3.29
C ILE A 114 4.45 10.23 2.69
N TYR A 115 4.35 9.62 1.50
CA TYR A 115 5.50 9.06 0.80
C TYR A 115 6.45 10.15 0.33
N GLN A 116 5.90 11.24 -0.19
CA GLN A 116 6.70 12.44 -0.56
C GLN A 116 7.42 12.99 0.67
N ALA A 117 6.72 13.16 1.80
CA ALA A 117 7.29 13.66 3.05
C ALA A 117 8.34 12.71 3.70
N THR A 118 8.39 11.46 3.26
CA THR A 118 9.36 10.46 3.72
C THR A 118 10.38 10.06 2.66
N ASN A 119 10.52 10.88 1.61
CA ASN A 119 11.50 10.75 0.54
C ASN A 119 11.39 9.46 -0.29
N PHE A 120 10.19 8.93 -0.44
CA PHE A 120 9.96 7.91 -1.45
C PHE A 120 10.08 8.53 -2.84
N ILE A 121 10.61 7.79 -3.77
CA ILE A 121 10.71 8.18 -5.17
C ILE A 121 9.39 7.85 -5.86
N TYR A 122 8.84 8.81 -6.56
CA TYR A 122 7.65 8.60 -7.36
C TYR A 122 8.03 7.96 -8.71
N THR A 123 7.31 6.92 -9.08
CA THR A 123 7.57 6.14 -10.29
C THR A 123 6.33 6.02 -11.19
N GLY A 124 5.51 7.04 -11.16
CA GLY A 124 4.33 7.15 -12.03
C GLY A 124 3.12 6.34 -11.56
N LEU A 125 2.11 6.34 -12.40
CA LEU A 125 0.87 5.61 -12.16
C LEU A 125 1.01 4.13 -12.52
N SER A 126 0.37 3.25 -11.75
CA SER A 126 0.23 1.84 -12.08
C SER A 126 -0.43 1.64 -13.46
N ALA A 127 -0.19 0.50 -14.10
CA ALA A 127 -0.85 0.17 -15.37
C ALA A 127 -2.37 0.18 -15.24
N LYS A 128 -3.07 0.55 -16.32
CA LYS A 128 -4.52 0.38 -16.41
C LYS A 128 -4.86 -1.10 -16.28
N ARG A 129 -5.84 -1.41 -15.44
CA ARG A 129 -6.35 -2.77 -15.23
C ARG A 129 -7.85 -2.74 -15.07
N THR A 130 -8.48 -3.88 -15.28
CA THR A 130 -9.91 -4.09 -15.03
C THR A 130 -10.10 -5.07 -13.88
N ASP A 131 -11.16 -4.89 -13.13
CA ASP A 131 -11.66 -5.86 -12.18
C ASP A 131 -12.87 -6.60 -12.79
N TRP A 132 -13.00 -7.86 -12.45
CA TRP A 132 -14.17 -8.66 -12.81
C TRP A 132 -15.31 -8.34 -11.87
N LYS A 133 -16.49 -8.10 -12.46
CA LYS A 133 -17.72 -7.75 -11.76
C LYS A 133 -18.88 -8.62 -12.22
N ILE A 134 -19.83 -8.81 -11.33
CA ILE A 134 -21.12 -9.46 -11.61
C ILE A 134 -22.20 -8.50 -11.14
N LYS A 135 -23.15 -8.22 -12.00
CA LYS A 135 -24.30 -7.38 -11.71
C LYS A 135 -25.07 -7.90 -10.48
N GLY A 136 -25.39 -7.01 -9.56
CA GLY A 136 -26.00 -7.35 -8.26
C GLY A 136 -25.00 -7.86 -7.22
N ARG A 137 -23.69 -7.96 -7.54
CA ARG A 137 -22.60 -8.34 -6.62
C ARG A 137 -21.43 -7.36 -6.66
N GLU A 138 -21.67 -6.11 -6.98
CA GLU A 138 -20.66 -5.05 -7.13
C GLU A 138 -19.86 -4.81 -5.85
N HIS A 139 -20.46 -5.12 -4.69
CA HIS A 139 -19.81 -5.04 -3.38
C HIS A 139 -18.63 -6.03 -3.21
N LEU A 140 -18.59 -7.09 -4.04
CA LEU A 140 -17.50 -8.06 -3.97
C LEU A 140 -16.22 -7.51 -4.61
N HIS A 141 -15.09 -7.81 -3.97
CA HIS A 141 -13.78 -7.49 -4.54
C HIS A 141 -13.54 -8.30 -5.82
N GLY A 142 -12.97 -7.67 -6.86
CA GLY A 142 -12.74 -8.32 -8.16
C GLY A 142 -11.93 -9.62 -8.09
N ALA A 143 -11.01 -9.76 -7.12
CA ALA A 143 -10.31 -11.02 -6.90
C ALA A 143 -11.24 -12.13 -6.39
N THR A 144 -12.22 -11.81 -5.55
CA THR A 144 -13.22 -12.77 -5.06
C THR A 144 -14.08 -13.28 -6.22
N VAL A 145 -14.52 -12.37 -7.09
CA VAL A 145 -15.26 -12.75 -8.31
C VAL A 145 -14.40 -13.61 -9.23
N ALA A 146 -13.14 -13.23 -9.43
CA ALA A 146 -12.23 -14.00 -10.27
C ALA A 146 -11.93 -15.41 -9.68
N ASP A 147 -11.91 -15.56 -8.37
CA ASP A 147 -11.63 -16.85 -7.72
C ASP A 147 -12.71 -17.92 -8.00
N GLU A 148 -13.94 -17.52 -8.35
CA GLU A 148 -14.99 -18.47 -8.74
C GLU A 148 -14.61 -19.32 -9.97
N SER A 149 -13.76 -18.79 -10.84
CA SER A 149 -13.27 -19.49 -12.03
C SER A 149 -11.91 -20.17 -11.81
N ARG A 150 -11.43 -20.27 -10.56
CA ARG A 150 -10.15 -20.90 -10.26
C ARG A 150 -10.14 -22.36 -10.72
N GLY A 151 -9.08 -22.77 -11.41
CA GLY A 151 -8.95 -24.11 -12.00
C GLY A 151 -9.54 -24.25 -13.41
N GLN A 152 -10.29 -23.28 -13.92
CA GLN A 152 -10.81 -23.31 -15.29
C GLN A 152 -9.72 -22.92 -16.30
N LYS A 153 -9.64 -23.65 -17.42
CA LYS A 153 -8.64 -23.42 -18.48
C LYS A 153 -8.81 -22.05 -19.14
N ASN A 154 -10.04 -21.65 -19.45
CA ASN A 154 -10.39 -20.32 -19.98
C ASN A 154 -11.34 -19.62 -19.02
N ARG A 155 -10.78 -18.95 -18.03
CA ARG A 155 -11.52 -18.37 -16.92
C ARG A 155 -12.56 -17.33 -17.33
N ALA A 156 -12.21 -16.44 -18.25
CA ALA A 156 -13.12 -15.39 -18.71
C ALA A 156 -14.31 -15.94 -19.50
N GLU A 157 -14.08 -16.94 -20.35
CA GLU A 157 -15.12 -17.61 -21.10
C GLU A 157 -16.08 -18.37 -20.19
N TRP A 158 -15.53 -19.10 -19.22
CA TRP A 158 -16.33 -19.77 -18.21
C TRP A 158 -17.22 -18.80 -17.43
N MET A 159 -16.72 -17.63 -17.05
CA MET A 159 -17.50 -16.61 -16.36
C MET A 159 -18.61 -16.05 -17.26
N ARG A 160 -18.33 -15.82 -18.55
CA ARG A 160 -19.36 -15.39 -19.52
C ARG A 160 -20.42 -16.48 -19.73
N ALA A 161 -20.03 -17.74 -19.82
CA ALA A 161 -20.99 -18.84 -19.96
C ALA A 161 -21.88 -18.98 -18.72
N LYS A 162 -21.34 -18.72 -17.51
CA LYS A 162 -22.08 -18.83 -16.25
C LYS A 162 -23.01 -17.65 -15.97
N TYR A 163 -22.59 -16.43 -16.28
CA TYR A 163 -23.26 -15.20 -15.88
C TYR A 163 -23.80 -14.38 -17.05
N GLY A 164 -23.49 -14.75 -18.30
CA GLY A 164 -23.93 -14.00 -19.48
C GLY A 164 -23.55 -12.53 -19.42
N ASP A 165 -24.51 -11.66 -19.68
CA ASP A 165 -24.37 -10.20 -19.69
C ASP A 165 -24.21 -9.59 -18.27
N ASP A 166 -24.45 -10.37 -17.22
CA ASP A 166 -24.22 -9.93 -15.86
C ASP A 166 -22.72 -9.94 -15.49
N PHE A 167 -21.87 -10.62 -16.25
CA PHE A 167 -20.43 -10.58 -16.10
C PHE A 167 -19.83 -9.47 -16.95
N TYR A 168 -19.19 -8.49 -16.30
CA TYR A 168 -18.57 -7.37 -16.97
C TYR A 168 -17.20 -6.99 -16.40
N LEU A 169 -16.48 -6.15 -17.13
CA LEU A 169 -15.19 -5.61 -16.75
C LEU A 169 -15.35 -4.15 -16.32
N GLU A 170 -14.94 -3.84 -15.10
CA GLU A 170 -14.91 -2.48 -14.57
C GLU A 170 -13.48 -1.94 -14.57
N ASN A 171 -13.29 -0.70 -15.01
CA ASN A 171 -11.99 -0.07 -14.95
C ASN A 171 -11.55 0.13 -13.50
N ARG A 172 -10.41 -0.43 -13.14
CA ARG A 172 -9.82 -0.26 -11.83
C ARG A 172 -9.13 1.08 -11.73
N SER A 173 -9.27 1.77 -10.60
CA SER A 173 -8.50 2.97 -10.33
C SER A 173 -7.00 2.70 -10.43
N ARG A 174 -6.28 3.61 -11.07
CA ARG A 174 -4.83 3.57 -11.08
C ARG A 174 -4.31 4.03 -9.72
N LYS A 175 -3.07 3.66 -9.41
CA LYS A 175 -2.44 4.04 -8.14
C LYS A 175 -1.11 4.71 -8.42
N HIS A 176 -0.86 5.81 -7.74
CA HIS A 176 0.47 6.42 -7.68
C HIS A 176 1.43 5.44 -7.01
N ARG A 177 2.51 5.06 -7.71
CA ARG A 177 3.51 4.12 -7.18
C ARG A 177 4.72 4.87 -6.65
N TYR A 178 5.12 4.48 -5.46
CA TYR A 178 6.25 5.04 -4.74
C TYR A 178 7.22 3.94 -4.37
N VAL A 179 8.52 4.22 -4.46
CA VAL A 179 9.60 3.28 -4.14
C VAL A 179 10.58 3.94 -3.17
N PHE A 180 11.05 3.19 -2.19
CA PHE A 180 12.07 3.64 -1.24
C PHE A 180 13.15 2.58 -1.08
N ALA A 181 14.43 2.98 -1.17
CA ALA A 181 15.57 2.12 -0.96
C ALA A 181 16.04 2.17 0.50
N CYS A 182 15.85 1.08 1.24
CA CYS A 182 16.36 0.92 2.60
C CYS A 182 17.76 0.29 2.58
N GLY A 183 18.76 0.96 3.14
CA GLY A 183 20.12 0.42 3.21
C GLY A 183 21.17 1.48 3.51
N SER A 184 22.45 1.08 3.48
CA SER A 184 23.58 2.00 3.45
C SER A 184 23.56 2.83 2.17
N ARG A 185 24.34 3.91 2.09
CA ARG A 185 24.43 4.73 0.87
C ARG A 185 24.79 3.91 -0.37
N LYS A 186 25.70 2.94 -0.24
CA LYS A 186 26.08 2.02 -1.32
C LYS A 186 24.88 1.17 -1.75
N GLN A 187 24.20 0.53 -0.81
CA GLN A 187 23.03 -0.30 -1.10
C GLN A 187 21.88 0.50 -1.73
N GLN A 188 21.64 1.73 -1.25
CA GLN A 188 20.64 2.61 -1.84
C GLN A 188 21.00 2.94 -3.31
N SER A 189 22.27 3.23 -3.60
CA SER A 189 22.75 3.48 -4.96
C SER A 189 22.56 2.25 -5.86
N GLU A 190 22.88 1.06 -5.37
CA GLU A 190 22.70 -0.20 -6.10
C GLU A 190 21.22 -0.44 -6.41
N ILE A 191 20.34 -0.28 -5.43
CA ILE A 191 18.88 -0.41 -5.61
C ILE A 191 18.38 0.61 -6.64
N MET A 192 18.84 1.86 -6.56
CA MET A 192 18.39 2.91 -7.47
C MET A 192 18.88 2.68 -8.90
N SER A 193 20.09 2.15 -9.08
CA SER A 193 20.63 1.77 -10.40
C SER A 193 19.87 0.58 -11.01
N ALA A 194 19.32 -0.30 -10.16
CA ALA A 194 18.53 -1.46 -10.58
C ALA A 194 17.03 -1.12 -10.79
N LEU A 195 16.57 0.08 -10.42
CA LEU A 195 15.17 0.49 -10.54
C LEU A 195 14.71 0.46 -12.00
N ARG A 196 13.65 -0.30 -12.28
CA ARG A 196 13.14 -0.52 -13.63
C ARG A 196 11.99 0.40 -14.04
N TYR A 197 11.49 1.21 -13.10
CA TYR A 197 10.46 2.20 -13.36
C TYR A 197 11.06 3.59 -13.57
N PRO A 198 10.46 4.41 -14.44
CA PRO A 198 10.91 5.79 -14.60
C PRO A 198 10.72 6.55 -13.29
N VAL A 199 11.65 7.44 -12.99
CA VAL A 199 11.51 8.41 -11.91
C VAL A 199 10.78 9.62 -12.46
N GLU A 200 9.70 9.99 -11.81
CA GLU A 200 8.85 11.12 -12.21
C GLU A 200 8.79 12.17 -11.09
N SER A 201 8.41 13.39 -11.45
CA SER A 201 8.13 14.45 -10.48
C SER A 201 6.89 14.09 -9.64
N TYR A 202 6.88 14.50 -8.38
CA TYR A 202 5.76 14.22 -7.49
C TYR A 202 4.45 14.80 -8.03
N PRO A 203 3.38 14.02 -8.00
CA PRO A 203 2.06 14.54 -8.35
C PRO A 203 1.65 15.62 -7.33
N LYS A 204 1.07 16.68 -7.85
CA LYS A 204 0.47 17.75 -7.03
C LYS A 204 -1.01 17.43 -6.83
N GLY A 205 -1.50 17.65 -5.63
CA GLY A 205 -2.91 17.55 -5.28
C GLY A 205 -3.35 18.78 -4.49
N GLU A 206 -4.65 18.91 -4.27
CA GLU A 206 -5.16 19.95 -3.38
C GLU A 206 -4.72 19.67 -1.93
N SER A 207 -4.06 20.64 -1.32
CA SER A 207 -3.58 20.54 0.06
C SER A 207 -4.58 21.20 1.00
N ARG A 208 -5.58 20.47 1.45
CA ARG A 208 -6.42 20.90 2.58
C ARG A 208 -5.91 20.23 3.86
N ARG A 209 -5.27 21.00 4.71
CA ARG A 209 -4.82 20.54 6.03
C ARG A 209 -5.96 20.73 7.03
N SER A 210 -6.67 19.67 7.37
CA SER A 210 -7.60 19.65 8.49
C SER A 210 -7.15 18.59 9.50
N TYR A 211 -6.99 18.98 10.76
CA TYR A 211 -6.70 18.06 11.86
C TYR A 211 -7.89 18.06 12.80
N VAL A 212 -8.51 16.90 12.99
CA VAL A 212 -9.59 16.70 13.96
C VAL A 212 -9.09 15.74 15.02
N ILE A 213 -9.08 16.18 16.26
CA ILE A 213 -8.62 15.37 17.40
C ILE A 213 -9.56 14.17 17.56
N GLY A 214 -8.97 12.96 17.74
CA GLY A 214 -9.71 11.71 17.87
C GLY A 214 -10.15 11.07 16.57
N GLU A 215 -10.05 11.76 15.42
CA GLU A 215 -10.31 11.16 14.12
C GLU A 215 -9.13 10.27 13.68
N VAL A 216 -9.42 9.06 13.22
CA VAL A 216 -8.42 8.17 12.63
C VAL A 216 -8.48 8.31 11.12
N LYS A 217 -7.38 8.74 10.51
CA LYS A 217 -7.20 8.76 9.05
C LYS A 217 -6.28 7.64 8.63
N THR A 218 -6.68 6.95 7.60
CA THR A 218 -5.89 5.93 6.93
C THR A 218 -4.98 6.59 5.88
N GLN A 219 -4.23 5.81 5.11
CA GLN A 219 -3.29 6.30 4.07
C GLN A 219 -3.75 7.52 3.25
N MET A 220 -4.94 7.94 3.50
CA MET A 220 -5.72 8.76 2.65
C MET A 220 -5.56 10.21 2.83
N ILE A 221 -5.38 10.69 3.97
CA ILE A 221 -5.61 12.11 4.14
C ILE A 221 -4.53 12.69 5.02
N LEU A 222 -3.50 13.19 4.39
CA LEU A 222 -3.02 14.51 4.70
C LEU A 222 -3.60 15.41 3.61
N LEU A 223 -4.81 15.87 3.85
CA LEU A 223 -5.34 17.03 3.18
C LEU A 223 -4.48 18.25 3.48
#